data_868b7b0083f5dd9edfd90eab3336cdd5
#
_entry.id   868b7b0083f5dd9edfd90eab3336cdd5
#
_cell.length_a   1.000
_cell.length_b   1.000
_cell.length_c   1.000
_cell.angle_alpha   90.00
_cell.angle_beta   90.00
_cell.angle_gamma   90.00
#
_symmetry.space_group_name_H-M   'P 1'
#
loop_
_entity.id
_entity.type
_entity.pdbx_description
1 polymer ?
#
loop_
_entity_poly.entity_id
_entity_poly.type
_entity_poly.pdbx_seq_one_letter_code
_entity_poly.pdbx_strand_id
1 'polypeptide(L)'
;AAEIYRMYVHYAESRRWKVELVECEEIGIGGMKNVTFMIDGQGAYSVMKYESGVHRVQRVPETESGGRIHTSTITVAVMPEAEDVDVQIDEKDIRIDVMRASGNGGQCVNTTDSAVRLTHYPTGIVIYSQTEKSQLQNKEKAFALLRAKLYDLECQKQHDAEAEARKSQIGTGDRSEKIRTYNFPHCLLYTSPSPRD
;
A
#
# COMPACT_ATOMS: atom_id res chain seq x y z
N ALA A 1 10.54 -10.30 -15.51
CA ALA A 1 10.14 -10.38 -14.09
C ALA A 1 10.18 -11.84 -13.59
N ALA A 2 9.65 -12.83 -14.34
CA ALA A 2 9.52 -14.23 -13.91
C ALA A 2 10.82 -14.86 -13.36
N GLU A 3 11.95 -14.67 -14.02
CA GLU A 3 13.24 -15.26 -13.58
C GLU A 3 13.74 -14.63 -12.28
N ILE A 4 13.62 -13.32 -12.13
CA ILE A 4 13.99 -12.62 -10.90
C ILE A 4 13.07 -13.01 -9.74
N TYR A 5 11.77 -13.16 -10.00
CA TYR A 5 10.82 -13.68 -9.03
C TYR A 5 11.22 -15.09 -8.56
N ARG A 6 11.49 -16.02 -9.49
CA ARG A 6 11.95 -17.38 -9.13
C ARG A 6 13.23 -17.38 -8.30
N MET A 7 14.18 -16.49 -8.63
CA MET A 7 15.41 -16.32 -7.86
C MET A 7 15.11 -15.92 -6.40
N TYR A 8 14.20 -14.97 -6.18
CA TYR A 8 13.81 -14.57 -4.82
C TYR A 8 13.06 -15.66 -4.08
N VAL A 9 12.17 -16.41 -4.77
CA VAL A 9 11.49 -17.56 -4.18
C VAL A 9 12.51 -18.62 -3.70
N HIS A 10 13.45 -19.02 -4.53
CA HIS A 10 14.49 -19.99 -4.15
C HIS A 10 15.37 -19.47 -3.01
N TYR A 11 15.70 -18.18 -3.01
CA TYR A 11 16.44 -17.59 -1.91
C TYR A 11 15.65 -17.65 -0.60
N ALA A 12 14.37 -17.26 -0.63
CA ALA A 12 13.49 -17.32 0.53
C ALA A 12 13.33 -18.75 1.06
N GLU A 13 13.13 -19.74 0.18
CA GLU A 13 13.09 -21.16 0.51
C GLU A 13 14.37 -21.64 1.19
N SER A 14 15.55 -21.22 0.69
CA SER A 14 16.85 -21.56 1.29
C SER A 14 17.00 -21.03 2.72
N ARG A 15 16.29 -19.94 3.04
CA ARG A 15 16.22 -19.33 4.37
C ARG A 15 15.06 -19.87 5.20
N ARG A 16 14.24 -20.78 4.64
CA ARG A 16 13.02 -21.31 5.25
C ARG A 16 11.97 -20.22 5.53
N TRP A 17 11.95 -19.18 4.70
CA TRP A 17 10.91 -18.16 4.72
C TRP A 17 9.73 -18.61 3.87
N LYS A 18 8.53 -18.28 4.30
CA LYS A 18 7.32 -18.54 3.54
C LYS A 18 7.15 -17.47 2.46
N VAL A 19 6.80 -17.89 1.25
CA VAL A 19 6.50 -16.98 0.13
C VAL A 19 5.05 -17.16 -0.25
N GLU A 20 4.33 -16.05 -0.37
CA GLU A 20 2.94 -16.01 -0.78
C GLU A 20 2.78 -15.05 -1.95
N LEU A 21 2.23 -15.53 -3.07
CA LEU A 21 1.95 -14.71 -4.24
C LEU A 21 0.66 -13.91 -3.98
N VAL A 22 0.75 -12.58 -4.03
CA VAL A 22 -0.38 -11.67 -3.82
C VAL A 22 -1.03 -11.34 -5.17
N GLU A 23 -0.22 -10.94 -6.15
CA GLU A 23 -0.70 -10.51 -7.45
C GLU A 23 0.32 -10.85 -8.54
N CYS A 24 -0.18 -11.27 -9.71
CA CYS A 24 0.65 -11.52 -10.88
C CYS A 24 -0.08 -11.07 -12.14
N GLU A 25 0.53 -10.15 -12.87
CA GLU A 25 0.07 -9.72 -14.18
C GLU A 25 0.88 -10.44 -15.27
N GLU A 26 0.27 -11.46 -15.88
CA GLU A 26 0.90 -12.26 -16.93
C GLU A 26 0.75 -11.59 -18.30
N ILE A 27 1.78 -11.74 -19.12
CA ILE A 27 1.75 -11.39 -20.55
C ILE A 27 1.58 -12.70 -21.33
N GLY A 28 0.71 -12.72 -22.34
CA GLY A 28 0.24 -13.89 -23.09
C GLY A 28 1.28 -14.85 -23.71
N ILE A 29 2.57 -14.70 -23.43
CA ILE A 29 3.68 -15.56 -23.88
C ILE A 29 4.43 -16.14 -22.66
N GLY A 30 3.74 -16.36 -21.53
CA GLY A 30 4.38 -16.88 -20.31
C GLY A 30 5.33 -15.90 -19.59
N GLY A 31 5.32 -14.62 -19.99
CA GLY A 31 6.06 -13.56 -19.32
C GLY A 31 5.23 -12.91 -18.20
N MET A 32 5.89 -12.31 -17.21
CA MET A 32 5.24 -11.55 -16.14
C MET A 32 5.61 -10.07 -16.30
N LYS A 33 4.60 -9.21 -16.35
CA LYS A 33 4.78 -7.76 -16.40
C LYS A 33 5.01 -7.21 -15.00
N ASN A 34 4.16 -7.60 -14.07
CA ASN A 34 4.21 -7.20 -12.67
C ASN A 34 3.98 -8.42 -11.78
N VAL A 35 4.67 -8.48 -10.64
CA VAL A 35 4.50 -9.53 -9.63
C VAL A 35 4.61 -8.89 -8.26
N THR A 36 3.60 -9.11 -7.44
CA THR A 36 3.60 -8.73 -6.02
C THR A 36 3.53 -10.00 -5.18
N PHE A 37 4.44 -10.17 -4.26
CA PHE A 37 4.49 -11.33 -3.37
C PHE A 37 4.98 -10.94 -1.99
N MET A 38 4.54 -11.68 -0.99
CA MET A 38 4.91 -11.52 0.41
C MET A 38 5.96 -12.54 0.79
N ILE A 39 6.94 -12.13 1.58
CA ILE A 39 7.93 -13.02 2.19
C ILE A 39 7.79 -12.90 3.70
N ASP A 40 7.31 -13.97 4.33
CA ASP A 40 7.19 -14.08 5.77
C ASP A 40 8.36 -14.87 6.34
N GLY A 41 9.13 -14.25 7.22
CA GLY A 41 10.28 -14.88 7.84
C GLY A 41 11.10 -13.93 8.72
N GLN A 42 11.70 -14.48 9.75
CA GLN A 42 12.48 -13.70 10.70
C GLN A 42 13.65 -12.99 9.99
N GLY A 43 13.65 -11.66 10.05
CA GLY A 43 14.70 -10.84 9.46
C GLY A 43 14.61 -10.69 7.92
N ALA A 44 13.52 -11.13 7.28
CA ALA A 44 13.36 -11.06 5.83
C ALA A 44 13.53 -9.63 5.31
N TYR A 45 12.84 -8.66 5.90
CA TYR A 45 12.94 -7.26 5.51
C TYR A 45 14.36 -6.70 5.68
N SER A 46 15.08 -7.07 6.75
CA SER A 46 16.44 -6.56 7.00
C SER A 46 17.44 -6.93 5.90
N VAL A 47 17.22 -8.05 5.22
CA VAL A 47 18.02 -8.55 4.11
C VAL A 47 17.48 -8.03 2.78
N MET A 48 16.17 -8.18 2.56
CA MET A 48 15.55 -7.87 1.27
C MET A 48 15.49 -6.38 0.95
N LYS A 49 15.51 -5.49 1.94
CA LYS A 49 15.52 -4.04 1.72
C LYS A 49 16.64 -3.53 0.81
N TYR A 50 17.76 -4.25 0.75
CA TYR A 50 18.90 -3.90 -0.13
C TYR A 50 18.70 -4.33 -1.59
N GLU A 51 17.64 -5.08 -1.88
CA GLU A 51 17.25 -5.46 -3.24
C GLU A 51 16.36 -4.40 -3.92
N SER A 52 15.93 -3.37 -3.19
CA SER A 52 15.13 -2.30 -3.76
C SER A 52 15.93 -1.45 -4.73
N GLY A 53 15.39 -1.23 -5.92
CA GLY A 53 16.01 -0.40 -6.95
C GLY A 53 15.89 -0.97 -8.35
N VAL A 54 16.76 -0.50 -9.24
CA VAL A 54 16.78 -0.89 -10.65
C VAL A 54 17.76 -2.04 -10.88
N HIS A 55 17.29 -3.12 -11.46
CA HIS A 55 18.08 -4.28 -11.85
C HIS A 55 18.18 -4.36 -13.37
N ARG A 56 19.40 -4.47 -13.90
CA ARG A 56 19.64 -4.65 -15.32
C ARG A 56 19.76 -6.13 -15.65
N VAL A 57 18.98 -6.60 -16.61
CA VAL A 57 18.97 -8.00 -17.07
C VAL A 57 19.45 -8.06 -18.51
N GLN A 58 20.48 -8.88 -18.75
CA GLN A 58 21.02 -9.18 -20.06
C GLN A 58 20.74 -10.65 -20.39
N ARG A 59 19.90 -10.90 -21.40
CA ARG A 59 19.53 -12.23 -21.84
C ARG A 59 19.25 -12.27 -23.34
N VAL A 60 19.28 -13.45 -23.92
CA VAL A 60 18.72 -13.70 -25.24
C VAL A 60 17.25 -14.03 -25.05
N PRO A 61 16.29 -13.22 -25.54
CA PRO A 61 14.86 -13.53 -25.45
C PRO A 61 14.52 -14.78 -26.26
N GLU A 62 13.50 -15.53 -25.86
CA GLU A 62 13.00 -16.70 -26.61
C GLU A 62 12.47 -16.32 -28.01
N THR A 63 12.05 -15.06 -28.17
CA THR A 63 11.57 -14.51 -29.44
C THR A 63 12.69 -14.07 -30.39
N GLU A 64 13.95 -14.10 -29.96
CA GLU A 64 15.11 -13.66 -30.75
C GLU A 64 15.75 -14.85 -31.49
N SER A 65 15.58 -14.89 -32.82
CA SER A 65 16.12 -15.93 -33.66
C SER A 65 17.64 -15.78 -34.00
N GLY A 66 18.18 -14.57 -33.82
CA GLY A 66 19.57 -14.23 -34.13
C GLY A 66 20.56 -14.39 -32.98
N GLY A 67 20.12 -14.87 -31.81
CA GLY A 67 20.98 -15.05 -30.63
C GLY A 67 21.51 -13.74 -30.01
N ARG A 68 20.92 -12.59 -30.34
CA ARG A 68 21.37 -11.29 -29.83
C ARG A 68 20.99 -11.10 -28.37
N ILE A 69 21.95 -10.61 -27.59
CA ILE A 69 21.71 -10.26 -26.19
C ILE A 69 20.92 -8.96 -26.11
N HIS A 70 19.74 -8.99 -25.49
CA HIS A 70 18.95 -7.84 -25.19
C HIS A 70 19.16 -7.42 -23.73
N THR A 71 19.13 -6.10 -23.49
CA THR A 71 19.22 -5.52 -22.16
C THR A 71 17.86 -4.95 -21.77
N SER A 72 17.30 -5.44 -20.68
CA SER A 72 16.07 -4.93 -20.06
C SER A 72 16.33 -4.48 -18.63
N THR A 73 15.45 -3.66 -18.11
CA THR A 73 15.45 -3.23 -16.71
C THR A 73 14.22 -3.78 -16.00
N ILE A 74 14.41 -4.14 -14.74
CA ILE A 74 13.36 -4.54 -13.82
C ILE A 74 13.51 -3.68 -12.58
N THR A 75 12.43 -3.10 -12.10
CA THR A 75 12.40 -2.37 -10.84
C THR A 75 11.88 -3.28 -9.74
N VAL A 76 12.55 -3.26 -8.60
CA VAL A 76 12.17 -3.99 -7.40
C VAL A 76 11.88 -2.99 -6.30
N ALA A 77 10.73 -3.10 -5.66
CA ALA A 77 10.38 -2.34 -4.47
C ALA A 77 10.19 -3.32 -3.31
N VAL A 78 10.82 -3.06 -2.18
CA VAL A 78 10.69 -3.86 -0.96
C VAL A 78 10.09 -2.98 0.11
N MET A 79 8.90 -3.34 0.56
CA MET A 79 8.14 -2.63 1.58
C MET A 79 7.97 -3.53 2.81
N PRO A 80 8.00 -2.99 4.04
CA PRO A 80 7.52 -3.73 5.18
C PRO A 80 6.02 -3.99 5.03
N GLU A 81 5.52 -5.05 5.68
CA GLU A 81 4.08 -5.27 5.78
C GLU A 81 3.44 -4.10 6.53
N ALA A 82 2.33 -3.60 5.99
CA ALA A 82 1.57 -2.54 6.63
C ALA A 82 0.89 -3.06 7.90
N GLU A 83 1.01 -2.33 8.99
CA GLU A 83 0.29 -2.63 10.21
C GLU A 83 -1.19 -2.24 10.06
N ASP A 84 -2.07 -2.99 10.73
CA ASP A 84 -3.50 -2.68 10.77
C ASP A 84 -3.72 -1.28 11.37
N VAL A 85 -4.55 -0.48 10.71
CA VAL A 85 -4.90 0.85 11.18
C VAL A 85 -5.89 0.75 12.34
N ASP A 86 -5.46 1.07 13.54
CA ASP A 86 -6.34 1.21 14.71
C ASP A 86 -6.65 2.69 14.97
N VAL A 87 -7.93 3.07 14.81
CA VAL A 87 -8.39 4.43 15.03
C VAL A 87 -8.98 4.55 16.43
N GLN A 88 -8.23 5.16 17.32
CA GLN A 88 -8.69 5.52 18.65
C GLN A 88 -9.29 6.93 18.61
N ILE A 89 -10.53 7.06 19.09
CA ILE A 89 -11.25 8.34 19.16
C ILE A 89 -11.28 8.77 20.61
N ASP A 90 -10.65 9.91 20.91
CA ASP A 90 -10.70 10.49 22.24
C ASP A 90 -11.94 11.41 22.36
N GLU A 91 -12.76 11.22 23.38
CA GLU A 91 -13.97 12.03 23.59
C GLU A 91 -13.67 13.51 23.80
N LYS A 92 -12.46 13.84 24.26
CA LYS A 92 -12.02 15.24 24.46
C LYS A 92 -11.84 16.01 23.15
N ASP A 93 -11.58 15.29 22.05
CA ASP A 93 -11.37 15.86 20.74
C ASP A 93 -12.67 16.03 19.95
N ILE A 94 -13.81 15.68 20.57
CA ILE A 94 -15.12 15.75 19.92
C ILE A 94 -16.00 16.78 20.61
N ARG A 95 -16.53 17.69 19.82
CA ARG A 95 -17.62 18.55 20.21
C ARG A 95 -18.94 17.99 19.72
N ILE A 96 -19.91 17.88 20.64
CA ILE A 96 -21.24 17.39 20.34
C ILE A 96 -22.22 18.57 20.50
N ASP A 97 -22.83 18.98 19.41
CA ASP A 97 -23.89 19.97 19.39
C ASP A 97 -25.22 19.29 19.11
N VAL A 98 -26.20 19.52 19.93
CA VAL A 98 -27.58 19.03 19.76
C VAL A 98 -28.44 20.16 19.21
N MET A 99 -29.25 19.87 18.20
CA MET A 99 -30.10 20.86 17.55
C MET A 99 -31.41 20.23 17.05
N ARG A 100 -32.34 21.10 16.66
CA ARG A 100 -33.58 20.64 16.04
C ARG A 100 -33.33 20.09 14.65
N ALA A 101 -34.00 18.99 14.32
CA ALA A 101 -33.93 18.45 12.98
C ALA A 101 -34.56 19.42 11.97
N SER A 102 -33.93 19.63 10.84
CA SER A 102 -34.49 20.40 9.73
C SER A 102 -35.17 19.46 8.72
N GLY A 103 -36.44 19.72 8.42
CA GLY A 103 -37.18 18.91 7.42
C GLY A 103 -38.63 19.37 7.27
N ASN A 104 -39.33 18.88 6.25
CA ASN A 104 -40.76 19.16 6.01
C ASN A 104 -41.62 18.61 7.16
N GLY A 105 -42.07 19.50 8.00
CA GLY A 105 -42.82 19.47 9.19
C GLY A 105 -43.66 18.26 9.63
N GLY A 106 -43.46 17.93 10.89
CA GLY A 106 -44.36 17.19 11.78
C GLY A 106 -44.11 17.61 13.19
N GLN A 107 -45.03 17.37 14.11
CA GLN A 107 -44.92 17.81 15.51
C GLN A 107 -43.62 17.36 16.20
N CYS A 108 -43.03 16.27 15.77
CA CYS A 108 -41.78 15.71 16.31
C CYS A 108 -40.54 16.52 15.89
N VAL A 109 -40.52 17.08 14.69
CA VAL A 109 -39.39 17.83 14.11
C VAL A 109 -39.27 19.21 14.76
N ASN A 110 -40.40 19.83 15.17
CA ASN A 110 -40.42 21.19 15.69
C ASN A 110 -40.28 21.26 17.20
N THR A 111 -40.47 20.17 17.94
CA THR A 111 -40.50 20.16 19.40
C THR A 111 -39.35 19.44 20.08
N THR A 112 -38.63 18.58 19.34
CA THR A 112 -37.59 17.71 19.95
C THR A 112 -36.20 17.99 19.33
N ASP A 113 -35.20 18.25 20.17
CA ASP A 113 -33.81 18.41 19.74
C ASP A 113 -33.17 17.02 19.49
N SER A 114 -33.53 16.40 18.35
CA SER A 114 -33.11 15.08 18.01
C SER A 114 -31.87 15.00 17.08
N ALA A 115 -31.56 16.10 16.39
CA ALA A 115 -30.40 16.14 15.48
C ALA A 115 -29.09 16.35 16.26
N VAL A 116 -28.06 15.65 15.85
CA VAL A 116 -26.74 15.68 16.47
C VAL A 116 -25.70 16.10 15.43
N ARG A 117 -24.85 17.07 15.78
CA ARG A 117 -23.68 17.46 15.01
C ARG A 117 -22.43 17.13 15.82
N LEU A 118 -21.57 16.28 15.27
CA LEU A 118 -20.24 16.00 15.82
C LEU A 118 -19.20 16.80 15.06
N THR A 119 -18.33 17.46 15.79
CA THR A 119 -17.15 18.14 15.23
C THR A 119 -15.91 17.56 15.87
N HIS A 120 -15.06 16.94 15.06
CA HIS A 120 -13.77 16.42 15.49
C HIS A 120 -12.70 17.49 15.29
N TYR A 121 -12.14 18.02 16.38
CA TYR A 121 -11.22 19.15 16.35
C TYR A 121 -9.91 18.90 15.57
N PRO A 122 -9.21 17.75 15.75
CA PRO A 122 -7.93 17.56 15.10
C PRO A 122 -8.01 17.50 13.57
N THR A 123 -9.09 16.92 13.02
CA THR A 123 -9.26 16.76 11.57
C THR A 123 -10.22 17.78 10.96
N GLY A 124 -10.95 18.52 11.77
CA GLY A 124 -11.98 19.45 11.30
C GLY A 124 -13.22 18.80 10.68
N ILE A 125 -13.35 17.46 10.81
CA ILE A 125 -14.49 16.73 10.26
C ILE A 125 -15.75 17.10 11.03
N VAL A 126 -16.80 17.46 10.29
CA VAL A 126 -18.12 17.70 10.82
C VAL A 126 -19.08 16.65 10.29
N ILE A 127 -19.79 15.98 11.19
CA ILE A 127 -20.81 14.98 10.87
C ILE A 127 -22.15 15.44 11.43
N TYR A 128 -23.16 15.34 10.59
CA TYR A 128 -24.53 15.70 10.94
C TYR A 128 -25.43 14.47 10.81
N SER A 129 -26.14 14.12 11.89
CA SER A 129 -27.09 13.01 11.93
C SER A 129 -28.45 13.46 12.44
N GLN A 130 -29.49 13.28 11.61
CA GLN A 130 -30.87 13.62 11.92
C GLN A 130 -31.89 12.56 11.41
N THR A 131 -31.39 11.37 11.09
CA THR A 131 -32.22 10.33 10.42
C THR A 131 -33.18 9.64 11.36
N GLU A 132 -32.86 9.60 12.63
CA GLU A 132 -33.68 8.92 13.64
C GLU A 132 -34.45 9.91 14.52
N LYS A 133 -35.54 9.39 15.12
CA LYS A 133 -36.36 10.18 16.06
C LYS A 133 -35.69 10.35 17.42
N SER A 134 -34.75 9.47 17.77
CA SER A 134 -34.05 9.48 19.05
C SER A 134 -32.69 10.17 18.92
N GLN A 135 -32.41 11.13 19.80
CA GLN A 135 -31.12 11.79 19.94
C GLN A 135 -29.98 10.78 20.18
N LEU A 136 -30.24 9.76 21.02
CA LEU A 136 -29.24 8.74 21.34
C LEU A 136 -28.82 7.94 20.10
N GLN A 137 -29.81 7.52 19.30
CA GLN A 137 -29.54 6.79 18.04
C GLN A 137 -28.79 7.65 17.02
N ASN A 138 -29.15 8.94 16.91
CA ASN A 138 -28.42 9.88 16.05
C ASN A 138 -26.99 10.09 16.52
N LYS A 139 -26.74 10.13 17.83
CA LYS A 139 -25.40 10.21 18.42
C LYS A 139 -24.59 8.96 18.06
N GLU A 140 -25.12 7.76 18.26
CA GLU A 140 -24.44 6.49 17.93
C GLU A 140 -24.08 6.42 16.45
N LYS A 141 -25.04 6.77 15.56
CA LYS A 141 -24.80 6.82 14.12
C LYS A 141 -23.73 7.84 13.74
N ALA A 142 -23.76 9.02 14.35
CA ALA A 142 -22.76 10.04 14.09
C ALA A 142 -21.34 9.58 14.51
N PHE A 143 -21.22 8.90 15.66
CA PHE A 143 -19.94 8.29 16.07
C PHE A 143 -19.49 7.17 15.13
N ALA A 144 -20.37 6.31 14.67
CA ALA A 144 -20.06 5.27 13.71
C ALA A 144 -19.55 5.86 12.38
N LEU A 145 -20.21 6.93 11.89
CA LEU A 145 -19.79 7.63 10.68
C LEU A 145 -18.46 8.36 10.88
N LEU A 146 -18.21 8.94 12.06
CA LEU A 146 -16.92 9.57 12.38
C LEU A 146 -15.80 8.54 12.36
N ARG A 147 -16.02 7.38 12.99
CA ARG A 147 -15.05 6.30 13.03
C ARG A 147 -14.71 5.81 11.63
N ALA A 148 -15.72 5.59 10.77
CA ALA A 148 -15.50 5.19 9.39
C ALA A 148 -14.69 6.24 8.60
N LYS A 149 -15.03 7.53 8.72
CA LYS A 149 -14.29 8.61 8.04
C LYS A 149 -12.85 8.78 8.53
N LEU A 150 -12.60 8.61 9.81
CA LEU A 150 -11.26 8.69 10.37
C LEU A 150 -10.42 7.48 9.91
N TYR A 151 -11.03 6.29 9.86
CA TYR A 151 -10.39 5.10 9.32
C TYR A 151 -10.00 5.28 7.86
N ASP A 152 -10.93 5.78 7.02
CA ASP A 152 -10.66 6.05 5.60
C ASP A 152 -9.51 7.05 5.41
N LEU A 153 -9.47 8.11 6.23
CA LEU A 153 -8.38 9.10 6.17
C LEU A 153 -7.03 8.51 6.56
N GLU A 154 -6.99 7.66 7.58
CA GLU A 154 -5.74 7.06 8.02
C GLU A 154 -5.24 6.01 7.03
N CYS A 155 -6.14 5.18 6.48
CA CYS A 155 -5.83 4.27 5.38
C CYS A 155 -5.29 5.03 4.15
N GLN A 156 -5.88 6.18 3.82
CA GLN A 156 -5.41 6.99 2.70
C GLN A 156 -4.02 7.56 2.94
N LYS A 157 -3.75 8.08 4.14
CA LYS A 157 -2.40 8.56 4.49
C LYS A 157 -1.35 7.45 4.43
N GLN A 158 -1.69 6.26 4.94
CA GLN A 158 -0.80 5.11 4.89
C GLN A 158 -0.52 4.70 3.45
N HIS A 159 -1.54 4.60 2.62
CA HIS A 159 -1.40 4.29 1.19
C HIS A 159 -0.56 5.34 0.44
N ASP A 160 -0.77 6.63 0.71
CA ASP A 160 0.01 7.70 0.09
C ASP A 160 1.48 7.66 0.53
N ALA A 161 1.75 7.38 1.81
CA ALA A 161 3.11 7.21 2.33
C ALA A 161 3.81 5.98 1.70
N GLU A 162 3.11 4.86 1.56
CA GLU A 162 3.61 3.67 0.87
C GLU A 162 3.89 3.94 -0.61
N ALA A 163 2.99 4.64 -1.30
CA ALA A 163 3.17 5.01 -2.70
C ALA A 163 4.40 5.91 -2.89
N GLU A 164 4.62 6.87 -2.00
CA GLU A 164 5.80 7.73 -2.02
C GLU A 164 7.08 6.96 -1.72
N ALA A 165 7.08 6.10 -0.71
CA ALA A 165 8.20 5.22 -0.38
C ALA A 165 8.55 4.30 -1.56
N ARG A 166 7.54 3.67 -2.19
CA ARG A 166 7.70 2.86 -3.39
C ARG A 166 8.29 3.66 -4.55
N LYS A 167 7.78 4.86 -4.79
CA LYS A 167 8.27 5.75 -5.85
C LYS A 167 9.73 6.16 -5.64
N SER A 168 10.13 6.43 -4.40
CA SER A 168 11.52 6.77 -4.06
C SER A 168 12.49 5.61 -4.28
N GLN A 169 12.05 4.36 -4.07
CA GLN A 169 12.87 3.16 -4.29
C GLN A 169 13.05 2.84 -5.78
N ILE A 170 12.02 3.05 -6.59
CA ILE A 170 12.01 2.72 -8.01
C ILE A 170 12.76 3.77 -8.84
N GLY A 171 12.79 5.04 -8.38
CA GLY A 171 13.37 6.14 -9.12
C GLY A 171 12.75 6.32 -10.51
N THR A 172 13.57 6.65 -11.51
CA THR A 172 13.14 6.78 -12.90
C THR A 172 13.12 5.45 -13.66
N GLY A 173 13.67 4.37 -13.10
CA GLY A 173 13.87 3.09 -13.76
C GLY A 173 14.95 3.12 -14.84
N ASP A 174 15.80 4.15 -14.86
CA ASP A 174 16.85 4.29 -15.86
C ASP A 174 17.94 3.20 -15.67
N ARG A 175 18.48 2.76 -16.78
CA ARG A 175 19.57 1.76 -16.83
C ARG A 175 20.86 2.24 -16.13
N SER A 176 21.04 3.54 -15.99
CA SER A 176 22.18 4.16 -15.29
C SER A 176 22.11 3.97 -13.77
N GLU A 177 20.90 3.92 -13.19
CA GLU A 177 20.65 3.79 -11.75
C GLU A 177 20.70 2.34 -11.23
N LYS A 178 21.16 1.41 -12.08
CA LYS A 178 21.19 -0.01 -11.74
C LYS A 178 22.02 -0.29 -10.48
N ILE A 179 21.47 -1.06 -9.56
CA ILE A 179 22.18 -1.61 -8.41
C ILE A 179 22.84 -2.95 -8.74
N ARG A 180 22.26 -3.72 -9.66
CA ARG A 180 22.76 -5.03 -10.10
C ARG A 180 22.62 -5.24 -11.60
N THR A 181 23.50 -6.10 -12.16
CA THR A 181 23.40 -6.57 -13.54
C THR A 181 23.47 -8.09 -13.55
N TYR A 182 22.43 -8.72 -14.08
CA TYR A 182 22.35 -10.15 -14.31
C TYR A 182 22.69 -10.44 -15.79
N ASN A 183 23.76 -11.17 -16.02
CA ASN A 183 24.19 -11.57 -17.36
C ASN A 183 23.96 -13.08 -17.51
N PHE A 184 22.79 -13.46 -17.99
CA PHE A 184 22.40 -14.87 -18.12
C PHE A 184 23.27 -15.66 -19.10
N PRO A 185 23.66 -15.15 -20.27
CA PRO A 185 24.52 -15.92 -21.20
C PRO A 185 25.86 -16.31 -20.60
N HIS A 186 26.40 -15.54 -19.67
CA HIS A 186 27.68 -15.79 -19.02
C HIS A 186 27.58 -16.27 -17.60
N CYS A 187 26.34 -16.47 -17.08
CA CYS A 187 26.05 -16.81 -15.68
C CYS A 187 26.74 -15.88 -14.66
N LEU A 188 26.84 -14.59 -14.98
CA LEU A 188 27.53 -13.60 -14.15
C LEU A 188 26.55 -12.63 -13.50
N LEU A 189 26.79 -12.34 -12.24
CA LEU A 189 26.11 -11.30 -11.47
C LEU A 189 27.10 -10.19 -11.11
N TYR A 190 26.85 -8.98 -11.57
CA TYR A 190 27.61 -7.81 -11.20
C TYR A 190 26.81 -6.96 -10.21
N THR A 191 27.36 -6.73 -9.03
CA THR A 191 26.82 -5.77 -8.06
C THR A 191 27.68 -4.51 -8.12
N SER A 192 27.04 -3.35 -8.08
CA SER A 192 27.76 -2.10 -7.83
C SER A 192 28.27 -2.11 -6.38
N PRO A 193 29.50 -1.61 -6.10
CA PRO A 193 29.89 -1.36 -4.73
C PRO A 193 28.83 -0.42 -4.12
N SER A 194 28.29 -0.81 -2.98
CA SER A 194 27.26 0.00 -2.32
C SER A 194 27.85 1.33 -1.90
N PRO A 195 27.28 2.47 -2.28
CA PRO A 195 27.72 3.76 -1.73
C PRO A 195 27.24 3.97 -0.28
N ARG A 196 26.79 2.93 0.38
CA ARG A 196 26.12 2.97 1.69
C ARG A 196 26.84 2.18 2.79
N ASP A 197 28.07 1.76 2.54
CA ASP A 197 28.96 1.22 3.57
C ASP A 197 29.75 2.35 4.22
#